data_d0bac4da8804c86002a4cd32bb977d04
#
_entry.id   d0bac4da8804c86002a4cd32bb977d04
#
_cell.length_a   1.000
_cell.length_b   1.000
_cell.length_c   1.000
_cell.angle_alpha   90.00
_cell.angle_beta   90.00
_cell.angle_gamma   90.00
#
_symmetry.space_group_name_H-M   'P 1'
#
loop_
_entity.id
_entity.type
_entity.pdbx_description
1 polymer ?
#
loop_
_entity_poly.entity_id
_entity_poly.type
_entity_poly.pdbx_seq_one_letter_code
_entity_poly.pdbx_strand_id
1 'polypeptide(L)'
;KMNRVFLKLSGEALAGPKKTGFDEDTVKGSKTGKIICRRSVQVGIVIGAETSGEDRTSDAIERTKADQIGMLATIMNCIYVSDLCRYTGMKTEIYTQFACGAFTRLYSKDSVEESFAQGKIVFFAGGTGHPYFSTDTATVLRAVEIEADAILLAKAVDGIYDSDPKVNPDAVKYDEISIQEVVDKKLAAMDLTASIMCLEQKMPMMVFALDEENSIINTVHGKFSGTKVTV
;
A
#
# COMPACT_ATOMS: atom_id res chain seq x y z
N LYS A 1 16.14 13.03 -0.96
CA LYS A 1 16.48 11.60 -0.79
C LYS A 1 15.57 11.04 0.28
N MET A 2 14.77 10.03 -0.06
CA MET A 2 13.87 9.38 0.90
C MET A 2 14.69 8.44 1.80
N ASN A 3 14.44 8.50 3.09
CA ASN A 3 15.07 7.62 4.09
C ASN A 3 14.08 6.56 4.59
N ARG A 4 12.78 6.89 4.62
CA ARG A 4 11.69 6.00 5.02
C ARG A 4 10.51 6.19 4.08
N VAL A 5 9.99 5.12 3.52
CA VAL A 5 8.84 5.14 2.61
C VAL A 5 7.76 4.18 3.09
N PHE A 6 6.53 4.49 2.74
CA PHE A 6 5.38 3.65 3.02
C PHE A 6 4.73 3.19 1.73
N LEU A 7 4.86 1.91 1.42
CA LEU A 7 4.38 1.30 0.18
C LEU A 7 2.99 0.69 0.39
N LYS A 8 2.03 1.12 -0.43
CA LYS A 8 0.74 0.42 -0.55
C LYS A 8 0.72 -0.42 -1.81
N LEU A 9 0.45 -1.70 -1.64
CA LEU A 9 0.20 -2.66 -2.72
C LEU A 9 -1.29 -3.00 -2.78
N SER A 10 -1.85 -3.05 -3.98
CA SER A 10 -3.18 -3.64 -4.21
C SER A 10 -3.10 -5.16 -4.05
N GLY A 11 -4.10 -5.76 -3.41
CA GLY A 11 -4.19 -7.21 -3.34
C GLY A 11 -4.35 -7.86 -4.71
N GLU A 12 -5.08 -7.22 -5.63
CA GLU A 12 -5.22 -7.69 -7.02
C GLU A 12 -3.87 -7.81 -7.73
N ALA A 13 -2.92 -6.92 -7.43
CA ALA A 13 -1.59 -6.94 -8.00
C ALA A 13 -0.80 -8.20 -7.61
N LEU A 14 -1.16 -8.87 -6.51
CA LEU A 14 -0.54 -10.13 -6.07
C LEU A 14 -1.12 -11.35 -6.78
N ALA A 15 -2.33 -11.24 -7.32
CA ALA A 15 -3.02 -12.32 -8.00
C ALA A 15 -2.53 -12.52 -9.46
N GLY A 16 -1.96 -11.49 -10.06
CA GLY A 16 -1.47 -11.53 -11.44
C GLY A 16 -2.53 -12.02 -12.43
N PRO A 17 -2.15 -12.87 -13.41
CA PRO A 17 -3.07 -13.39 -14.42
C PRO A 17 -4.21 -14.26 -13.84
N LYS A 18 -4.05 -14.79 -12.65
CA LYS A 18 -5.06 -15.65 -11.99
C LYS A 18 -6.27 -14.87 -11.49
N LYS A 19 -6.16 -13.55 -11.36
CA LYS A 19 -7.18 -12.62 -10.85
C LYS A 19 -7.64 -12.87 -9.40
N THR A 20 -7.39 -14.03 -8.83
CA THR A 20 -7.72 -14.40 -7.44
C THR A 20 -6.57 -15.19 -6.82
N GLY A 21 -6.42 -15.10 -5.50
CA GLY A 21 -5.36 -15.78 -4.76
C GLY A 21 -3.98 -15.14 -4.96
N PHE A 22 -2.93 -15.96 -4.93
CA PHE A 22 -1.55 -15.51 -5.07
C PHE A 22 -0.91 -16.12 -6.31
N ASP A 23 -0.25 -15.30 -7.10
CA ASP A 23 0.60 -15.74 -8.18
C ASP A 23 2.07 -15.57 -7.80
N GLU A 24 2.73 -16.68 -7.52
CA GLU A 24 4.10 -16.71 -7.01
C GLU A 24 5.09 -16.03 -7.96
N ASP A 25 4.92 -16.23 -9.26
CA ASP A 25 5.77 -15.63 -10.27
C ASP A 25 5.56 -14.12 -10.36
N THR A 26 4.32 -13.66 -10.23
CA THR A 26 3.98 -12.23 -10.15
C THR A 26 4.61 -11.60 -8.91
N VAL A 27 4.48 -12.23 -7.74
CA VAL A 27 5.05 -11.69 -6.48
C VAL A 27 6.56 -11.76 -6.48
N LYS A 28 7.17 -12.83 -6.97
CA LYS A 28 8.63 -12.96 -7.16
C LYS A 28 9.14 -12.05 -8.28
N GLY A 29 8.41 -12.00 -9.39
CA GLY A 29 8.73 -11.20 -10.57
C GLY A 29 8.50 -9.71 -10.38
N SER A 30 7.57 -9.31 -9.51
CA SER A 30 7.32 -7.90 -9.16
C SER A 30 8.52 -7.28 -8.42
N LYS A 31 9.68 -7.92 -8.49
CA LYS A 31 10.98 -7.40 -8.02
C LYS A 31 10.89 -6.64 -6.69
N THR A 32 9.74 -6.71 -6.04
CA THR A 32 9.49 -6.17 -4.70
C THR A 32 10.58 -6.65 -3.75
N GLY A 33 10.95 -7.93 -3.87
CA GLY A 33 12.03 -8.51 -3.10
C GLY A 33 13.42 -7.92 -3.35
N LYS A 34 13.80 -7.58 -4.59
CA LYS A 34 15.10 -6.98 -4.90
C LYS A 34 15.17 -5.49 -4.56
N ILE A 35 14.03 -4.83 -4.51
CA ILE A 35 13.86 -3.40 -4.33
C ILE A 35 14.14 -2.97 -2.90
N ILE A 36 13.67 -3.78 -1.98
CA ILE A 36 13.70 -3.54 -0.55
C ILE A 36 15.10 -3.87 0.02
N CYS A 37 15.93 -4.60 -0.72
CA CYS A 37 17.25 -5.06 -0.29
C CYS A 37 18.37 -4.01 -0.30
N ARG A 38 18.16 -2.79 -0.76
CA ARG A 38 19.18 -1.75 -0.62
C ARG A 38 19.11 -1.13 0.76
N ARG A 39 20.06 -1.48 1.60
CA ARG A 39 20.24 -1.17 3.04
C ARG A 39 20.11 0.30 3.49
N SER A 40 19.65 1.21 2.62
CA SER A 40 19.63 2.66 2.92
C SER A 40 18.25 3.26 3.08
N VAL A 41 17.15 2.51 2.84
CA VAL A 41 15.78 3.01 2.95
C VAL A 41 14.96 2.07 3.83
N GLN A 42 14.30 2.61 4.83
CA GLN A 42 13.34 1.88 5.66
C GLN A 42 12.00 1.80 4.94
N VAL A 43 11.37 0.63 4.94
CA VAL A 43 10.15 0.39 4.17
C VAL A 43 9.05 -0.19 5.06
N GLY A 44 7.95 0.55 5.18
CA GLY A 44 6.67 0.05 5.66
C GLY A 44 5.82 -0.40 4.47
N ILE A 45 5.08 -1.50 4.61
CA ILE A 45 4.21 -2.04 3.56
C ILE A 45 2.83 -2.31 4.10
N VAL A 46 1.81 -1.89 3.33
CA VAL A 46 0.42 -2.26 3.51
C VAL A 46 -0.07 -2.96 2.23
N ILE A 47 -0.88 -4.00 2.38
CA ILE A 47 -1.45 -4.75 1.26
C ILE A 47 -2.97 -4.75 1.40
N GLY A 48 -3.68 -4.37 0.34
CA GLY A 48 -5.14 -4.38 0.30
C GLY A 48 -5.73 -5.80 0.38
N ALA A 49 -7.04 -5.87 0.64
CA ALA A 49 -7.77 -7.12 0.84
C ALA A 49 -8.31 -7.74 -0.46
N GLU A 50 -8.13 -7.08 -1.59
CA GLU A 50 -8.85 -7.37 -2.84
C GLU A 50 -8.59 -8.76 -3.45
N THR A 51 -7.66 -9.55 -2.89
CA THR A 51 -7.39 -10.93 -3.35
C THR A 51 -8.51 -11.91 -3.02
N SER A 52 -9.44 -11.58 -2.14
CA SER A 52 -10.51 -12.49 -1.72
C SER A 52 -11.66 -12.63 -2.73
N GLY A 53 -11.70 -11.77 -3.77
CA GLY A 53 -12.70 -11.86 -4.85
C GLY A 53 -14.16 -11.68 -4.40
N GLU A 54 -14.38 -11.38 -3.14
CA GLU A 54 -15.71 -11.17 -2.61
C GLU A 54 -16.12 -9.70 -2.72
N ASP A 55 -17.23 -9.49 -3.42
CA ASP A 55 -17.91 -8.21 -3.44
C ASP A 55 -18.41 -7.90 -2.02
N ARG A 56 -17.79 -6.92 -1.35
CA ARG A 56 -18.14 -6.51 0.03
C ARG A 56 -19.55 -5.93 0.12
N THR A 57 -20.25 -5.84 -0.99
CA THR A 57 -21.60 -5.25 -1.12
C THR A 57 -22.72 -6.27 -1.21
N SER A 58 -22.48 -7.53 -0.82
CA SER A 58 -23.59 -8.48 -0.78
C SER A 58 -24.58 -8.06 0.31
N ASP A 59 -25.86 -7.92 -0.03
CA ASP A 59 -26.95 -7.59 0.89
C ASP A 59 -27.10 -8.61 2.05
N ALA A 60 -26.37 -9.72 2.00
CA ALA A 60 -26.43 -10.82 2.95
C ALA A 60 -25.46 -10.67 4.14
N ILE A 61 -24.46 -9.77 4.06
CA ILE A 61 -23.44 -9.63 5.11
C ILE A 61 -23.47 -8.21 5.67
N GLU A 62 -23.54 -8.10 7.00
CA GLU A 62 -23.44 -6.83 7.70
C GLU A 62 -22.08 -6.17 7.42
N ARG A 63 -22.08 -4.86 7.16
CA ARG A 63 -20.88 -4.08 6.83
C ARG A 63 -19.73 -4.28 7.82
N THR A 64 -20.00 -4.29 9.12
CA THR A 64 -18.99 -4.52 10.16
C THR A 64 -18.30 -5.88 9.98
N LYS A 65 -19.07 -6.93 9.65
CA LYS A 65 -18.53 -8.28 9.41
C LYS A 65 -17.72 -8.34 8.13
N ALA A 66 -18.19 -7.72 7.07
CA ALA A 66 -17.45 -7.62 5.81
C ALA A 66 -16.09 -6.92 6.02
N ASP A 67 -16.06 -5.83 6.77
CA ASP A 67 -14.82 -5.12 7.09
C ASP A 67 -13.87 -5.96 7.96
N GLN A 68 -14.39 -6.74 8.91
CA GLN A 68 -13.60 -7.69 9.71
C GLN A 68 -12.96 -8.78 8.83
N ILE A 69 -13.72 -9.33 7.88
CA ILE A 69 -13.20 -10.29 6.89
C ILE A 69 -12.09 -9.63 6.07
N GLY A 70 -12.29 -8.39 5.62
CA GLY A 70 -11.27 -7.63 4.91
C GLY A 70 -9.99 -7.42 5.73
N MET A 71 -10.09 -7.15 7.03
CA MET A 71 -8.93 -7.07 7.92
C MET A 71 -8.15 -8.37 7.96
N LEU A 72 -8.83 -9.52 8.09
CA LEU A 72 -8.20 -10.84 8.08
C LEU A 72 -7.56 -11.14 6.71
N ALA A 73 -8.19 -10.76 5.61
CA ALA A 73 -7.62 -10.91 4.28
C ALA A 73 -6.30 -10.15 4.13
N THR A 74 -6.20 -8.93 4.65
CA THR A 74 -4.92 -8.18 4.64
C THR A 74 -3.84 -8.89 5.45
N ILE A 75 -4.19 -9.54 6.55
CA ILE A 75 -3.24 -10.32 7.36
C ILE A 75 -2.73 -11.52 6.57
N MET A 76 -3.61 -12.27 5.90
CA MET A 76 -3.23 -13.39 5.04
C MET A 76 -2.26 -12.92 3.93
N ASN A 77 -2.58 -11.81 3.26
CA ASN A 77 -1.74 -11.24 2.21
C ASN A 77 -0.35 -10.84 2.74
N CYS A 78 -0.29 -10.20 3.91
CA CYS A 78 0.97 -9.81 4.52
C CYS A 78 1.82 -11.02 4.96
N ILE A 79 1.21 -12.08 5.51
CA ILE A 79 1.92 -13.31 5.86
C ILE A 79 2.56 -13.92 4.61
N TYR A 80 1.80 -14.04 3.51
CA TYR A 80 2.30 -14.61 2.27
C TYR A 80 3.48 -13.81 1.69
N VAL A 81 3.31 -12.51 1.52
CA VAL A 81 4.37 -11.65 0.94
C VAL A 81 5.58 -11.54 1.84
N SER A 82 5.38 -11.45 3.16
CA SER A 82 6.46 -11.45 4.15
C SER A 82 7.32 -12.72 4.05
N ASP A 83 6.70 -13.89 3.90
CA ASP A 83 7.43 -15.15 3.79
C ASP A 83 8.22 -15.25 2.48
N LEU A 84 7.65 -14.80 1.37
CA LEU A 84 8.39 -14.67 0.11
C LEU A 84 9.59 -13.71 0.22
N CYS A 85 9.45 -12.61 0.94
CA CYS A 85 10.57 -11.71 1.23
C CYS A 85 11.66 -12.44 2.04
N ARG A 86 11.29 -13.21 3.04
CA ARG A 86 12.23 -14.01 3.84
C ARG A 86 12.94 -15.06 2.99
N TYR A 87 12.23 -15.71 2.09
CA TYR A 87 12.83 -16.66 1.14
C TYR A 87 13.93 -16.04 0.28
N THR A 88 13.85 -14.74 0.00
CA THR A 88 14.90 -13.98 -0.72
C THR A 88 15.99 -13.42 0.20
N GLY A 89 16.02 -13.80 1.48
CA GLY A 89 17.03 -13.39 2.45
C GLY A 89 16.76 -12.07 3.18
N MET A 90 15.54 -11.52 3.04
CA MET A 90 15.16 -10.30 3.75
C MET A 90 14.64 -10.60 5.15
N LYS A 91 14.87 -9.67 6.08
CA LYS A 91 14.25 -9.72 7.39
C LYS A 91 12.93 -8.97 7.35
N THR A 92 11.89 -9.55 7.94
CA THR A 92 10.55 -8.94 7.97
C THR A 92 9.93 -9.00 9.35
N GLU A 93 8.96 -8.13 9.60
CA GLU A 93 8.08 -8.18 10.77
C GLU A 93 6.67 -7.78 10.34
N ILE A 94 5.63 -8.36 10.96
CA ILE A 94 4.23 -8.04 10.69
C ILE A 94 3.59 -7.51 11.96
N TYR A 95 2.96 -6.34 11.87
CA TYR A 95 2.22 -5.70 12.94
C TYR A 95 0.74 -5.59 12.63
N THR A 96 -0.10 -5.84 13.65
CA THR A 96 -1.54 -5.67 13.60
C THR A 96 -2.04 -4.81 14.76
N GLN A 97 -3.20 -4.18 14.59
CA GLN A 97 -3.82 -3.34 15.62
C GLN A 97 -4.50 -4.14 16.73
N PHE A 98 -4.73 -5.42 16.49
CA PHE A 98 -5.32 -6.37 17.42
C PHE A 98 -4.48 -7.65 17.46
N ALA A 99 -4.58 -8.39 18.55
CA ALA A 99 -3.85 -9.64 18.69
C ALA A 99 -4.35 -10.68 17.68
N CYS A 100 -3.43 -11.25 16.91
CA CYS A 100 -3.69 -12.33 15.96
C CYS A 100 -2.82 -13.55 16.32
N GLY A 101 -2.98 -14.06 17.54
CA GLY A 101 -2.20 -15.17 18.07
C GLY A 101 -0.70 -14.91 17.97
N ALA A 102 0.04 -15.94 17.52
CA ALA A 102 1.49 -15.86 17.31
C ALA A 102 1.87 -15.46 15.86
N PHE A 103 0.89 -15.11 15.01
CA PHE A 103 1.14 -14.83 13.59
C PHE A 103 1.72 -13.44 13.35
N THR A 104 1.33 -12.47 14.19
CA THR A 104 1.72 -11.08 14.09
C THR A 104 2.07 -10.51 15.45
N ARG A 105 2.77 -9.38 15.47
CA ARG A 105 3.00 -8.59 16.67
C ARG A 105 1.95 -7.51 16.82
N LEU A 106 1.59 -7.18 18.05
CA LEU A 106 0.73 -6.03 18.32
C LEU A 106 1.50 -4.75 18.03
N TYR A 107 0.86 -3.85 17.30
CA TYR A 107 1.46 -2.58 16.88
C TYR A 107 1.80 -1.69 18.08
N SER A 108 3.01 -1.16 18.08
CA SER A 108 3.39 0.05 18.78
C SER A 108 4.48 0.77 17.96
N LYS A 109 4.51 2.10 18.02
CA LYS A 109 5.53 2.88 17.30
C LYS A 109 6.94 2.43 17.70
N ASP A 110 7.19 2.25 19.00
CA ASP A 110 8.50 1.88 19.53
C ASP A 110 8.97 0.53 18.98
N SER A 111 8.08 -0.49 18.95
CA SER A 111 8.42 -1.81 18.39
C SER A 111 8.69 -1.75 16.88
N VAL A 112 8.00 -0.88 16.15
CA VAL A 112 8.25 -0.66 14.72
C VAL A 112 9.61 0.01 14.50
N GLU A 113 9.96 1.02 15.31
CA GLU A 113 11.29 1.66 15.24
C GLU A 113 12.42 0.67 15.53
N GLU A 114 12.24 -0.22 16.51
CA GLU A 114 13.19 -1.31 16.78
C GLU A 114 13.35 -2.24 15.57
N SER A 115 12.24 -2.57 14.90
CA SER A 115 12.26 -3.41 13.69
C SER A 115 13.02 -2.71 12.54
N PHE A 116 12.78 -1.41 12.34
CA PHE A 116 13.53 -0.64 11.34
C PHE A 116 15.03 -0.55 11.67
N ALA A 117 15.37 -0.35 12.93
CA ALA A 117 16.78 -0.34 13.38
C ALA A 117 17.49 -1.67 13.13
N GLN A 118 16.75 -2.80 13.16
CA GLN A 118 17.25 -4.14 12.83
C GLN A 118 17.30 -4.42 11.32
N GLY A 119 16.97 -3.44 10.47
CA GLY A 119 16.93 -3.58 9.02
C GLY A 119 15.81 -4.48 8.50
N LYS A 120 14.71 -4.57 9.26
CA LYS A 120 13.52 -5.32 8.85
C LYS A 120 12.64 -4.47 7.93
N ILE A 121 11.99 -5.14 6.99
CA ILE A 121 10.82 -4.62 6.30
C ILE A 121 9.63 -4.83 7.23
N VAL A 122 8.83 -3.80 7.40
CA VAL A 122 7.70 -3.84 8.32
C VAL A 122 6.39 -3.87 7.54
N PHE A 123 5.61 -4.93 7.74
CA PHE A 123 4.27 -5.07 7.19
C PHE A 123 3.24 -4.62 8.22
N PHE A 124 2.26 -3.85 7.78
CA PHE A 124 1.15 -3.39 8.58
C PHE A 124 -0.13 -4.05 8.07
N ALA A 125 -0.77 -4.87 8.88
CA ALA A 125 -1.92 -5.67 8.51
C ALA A 125 -3.11 -5.42 9.45
N GLY A 126 -4.30 -5.83 9.06
CA GLY A 126 -5.51 -5.62 9.85
C GLY A 126 -6.12 -4.22 9.71
N GLY A 127 -5.69 -3.44 8.73
CA GLY A 127 -6.20 -2.09 8.49
C GLY A 127 -5.99 -1.16 9.68
N THR A 128 -6.98 -0.32 10.00
CA THR A 128 -6.98 0.52 11.20
C THR A 128 -7.34 -0.27 12.48
N GLY A 129 -7.79 -1.51 12.35
CA GLY A 129 -8.38 -2.30 13.43
C GLY A 129 -9.86 -1.97 13.70
N HIS A 130 -10.44 -1.03 12.95
CA HIS A 130 -11.82 -0.60 13.08
C HIS A 130 -12.58 -0.74 11.77
N PRO A 131 -13.86 -1.18 11.81
CA PRO A 131 -14.75 -1.13 10.66
C PRO A 131 -14.93 0.29 10.12
N TYR A 132 -15.46 0.40 8.90
CA TYR A 132 -15.75 1.64 8.19
C TYR A 132 -14.54 2.43 7.66
N PHE A 133 -13.33 2.04 8.00
CA PHE A 133 -12.10 2.61 7.44
C PHE A 133 -11.49 1.70 6.38
N SER A 134 -11.07 2.29 5.29
CA SER A 134 -10.42 1.57 4.20
C SER A 134 -8.94 1.26 4.48
N THR A 135 -8.36 0.42 3.63
CA THR A 135 -6.90 0.22 3.59
C THR A 135 -6.16 1.51 3.21
N ASP A 136 -6.77 2.41 2.43
CA ASP A 136 -6.18 3.71 2.10
C ASP A 136 -6.03 4.57 3.35
N THR A 137 -7.08 4.64 4.19
CA THR A 137 -7.01 5.35 5.47
C THR A 137 -5.96 4.75 6.40
N ALA A 138 -5.88 3.41 6.48
CA ALA A 138 -4.85 2.73 7.27
C ALA A 138 -3.43 3.05 6.75
N THR A 139 -3.26 3.14 5.42
CA THR A 139 -2.00 3.52 4.78
C THR A 139 -1.52 4.88 5.23
N VAL A 140 -2.38 5.90 5.15
CA VAL A 140 -2.01 7.25 5.57
C VAL A 140 -1.72 7.33 7.07
N LEU A 141 -2.59 6.71 7.89
CA LEU A 141 -2.41 6.71 9.34
C LEU A 141 -1.06 6.12 9.74
N ARG A 142 -0.70 4.96 9.20
CA ARG A 142 0.58 4.31 9.52
C ARG A 142 1.77 5.10 8.97
N ALA A 143 1.67 5.63 7.75
CA ALA A 143 2.71 6.46 7.15
C ALA A 143 3.04 7.68 8.03
N VAL A 144 2.02 8.35 8.54
CA VAL A 144 2.17 9.50 9.45
C VAL A 144 2.80 9.08 10.77
N GLU A 145 2.29 8.02 11.40
CA GLU A 145 2.78 7.55 12.69
C GLU A 145 4.27 7.15 12.68
N ILE A 146 4.71 6.51 11.59
CA ILE A 146 6.12 6.11 11.43
C ILE A 146 6.98 7.20 10.80
N GLU A 147 6.44 8.39 10.59
CA GLU A 147 7.17 9.53 10.02
C GLU A 147 7.80 9.19 8.65
N ALA A 148 7.01 8.59 7.75
CA ALA A 148 7.46 8.30 6.40
C ALA A 148 7.65 9.60 5.60
N ASP A 149 8.66 9.62 4.73
CA ASP A 149 8.94 10.75 3.83
C ASP A 149 7.88 10.88 2.72
N ALA A 150 7.29 9.76 2.31
CA ALA A 150 6.23 9.72 1.29
C ALA A 150 5.49 8.37 1.31
N ILE A 151 4.25 8.40 0.82
CA ILE A 151 3.48 7.21 0.48
C ILE A 151 3.73 6.87 -0.99
N LEU A 152 4.03 5.60 -1.26
CA LEU A 152 4.21 5.04 -2.60
C LEU A 152 2.96 4.20 -2.92
N LEU A 153 2.12 4.68 -3.84
CA LEU A 153 0.92 3.98 -4.29
C LEU A 153 1.21 3.22 -5.59
N ALA A 154 1.43 1.93 -5.48
CA ALA A 154 1.56 1.05 -6.63
C ALA A 154 0.17 0.57 -7.06
N LYS A 155 -0.26 0.98 -8.24
CA LYS A 155 -1.59 0.71 -8.80
C LYS A 155 -1.50 -0.03 -10.14
N ALA A 156 -2.66 -0.47 -10.66
CA ALA A 156 -2.77 -0.98 -12.03
C ALA A 156 -2.73 0.13 -13.09
N VAL A 157 -2.94 1.40 -12.67
CA VAL A 157 -2.86 2.59 -13.54
C VAL A 157 -1.59 3.35 -13.18
N ASP A 158 -0.91 3.89 -14.17
CA ASP A 158 0.42 4.48 -14.07
C ASP A 158 0.45 5.90 -13.48
N GLY A 159 -0.66 6.41 -12.98
CA GLY A 159 -0.73 7.74 -12.38
C GLY A 159 -2.15 8.21 -12.10
N ILE A 160 -2.30 9.51 -11.85
CA ILE A 160 -3.59 10.18 -11.70
C ILE A 160 -3.92 10.89 -13.00
N TYR A 161 -5.16 10.72 -13.45
CA TYR A 161 -5.70 11.30 -14.68
C TYR A 161 -6.84 12.25 -14.36
N ASP A 162 -7.13 13.18 -15.27
CA ASP A 162 -8.28 14.08 -15.19
C ASP A 162 -9.62 13.38 -15.36
N SER A 163 -9.62 12.19 -15.95
CA SER A 163 -10.77 11.30 -16.14
C SER A 163 -10.30 9.84 -16.20
N ASP A 164 -11.21 8.88 -16.12
CA ASP A 164 -10.85 7.47 -16.19
C ASP A 164 -10.29 7.09 -17.58
N PRO A 165 -9.01 6.75 -17.72
CA PRO A 165 -8.40 6.40 -19.00
C PRO A 165 -8.96 5.12 -19.63
N LYS A 166 -9.65 4.27 -18.86
CA LYS A 166 -10.34 3.08 -19.39
C LYS A 166 -11.64 3.43 -20.13
N VAL A 167 -12.22 4.57 -19.79
CA VAL A 167 -13.48 5.05 -20.37
C VAL A 167 -13.23 6.17 -21.38
N ASN A 168 -12.29 7.07 -21.07
CA ASN A 168 -11.92 8.18 -21.94
C ASN A 168 -10.49 8.01 -22.45
N PRO A 169 -10.32 7.65 -23.74
CA PRO A 169 -8.98 7.52 -24.35
C PRO A 169 -8.18 8.82 -24.40
N ASP A 170 -8.85 9.98 -24.30
CA ASP A 170 -8.23 11.30 -24.31
C ASP A 170 -7.90 11.81 -22.89
N ALA A 171 -8.03 10.95 -21.87
CA ALA A 171 -7.68 11.30 -20.50
C ALA A 171 -6.21 11.71 -20.39
N VAL A 172 -5.96 12.83 -19.70
CA VAL A 172 -4.63 13.40 -19.53
C VAL A 172 -4.09 13.06 -18.15
N LYS A 173 -2.89 12.46 -18.13
CA LYS A 173 -2.17 12.15 -16.90
C LYS A 173 -1.51 13.40 -16.34
N TYR A 174 -1.59 13.59 -15.03
CA TYR A 174 -0.83 14.60 -14.33
C TYR A 174 0.58 14.09 -14.01
N ASP A 175 1.63 14.84 -14.33
CA ASP A 175 2.98 14.57 -13.85
C ASP A 175 3.12 14.98 -12.38
N GLU A 176 2.54 16.13 -12.03
CA GLU A 176 2.47 16.64 -10.65
C GLU A 176 1.10 17.29 -10.43
N ILE A 177 0.53 17.10 -9.25
CA ILE A 177 -0.74 17.68 -8.82
C ILE A 177 -0.73 17.87 -7.30
N SER A 178 -1.41 18.92 -6.79
CA SER A 178 -1.56 19.08 -5.35
C SER A 178 -2.64 18.16 -4.78
N ILE A 179 -2.46 17.74 -3.52
CA ILE A 179 -3.49 16.93 -2.83
C ILE A 179 -4.81 17.70 -2.70
N GLN A 180 -4.76 19.04 -2.60
CA GLN A 180 -5.95 19.89 -2.59
C GLN A 180 -6.72 19.75 -3.91
N GLU A 181 -6.04 19.79 -5.04
CA GLU A 181 -6.70 19.60 -6.35
C GLU A 181 -7.25 18.19 -6.53
N VAL A 182 -6.55 17.16 -6.01
CA VAL A 182 -7.06 15.77 -6.00
C VAL A 182 -8.39 15.70 -5.26
N VAL A 183 -8.50 16.34 -4.10
CA VAL A 183 -9.72 16.40 -3.30
C VAL A 183 -10.81 17.21 -4.03
N ASP A 184 -10.49 18.41 -4.48
CA ASP A 184 -11.45 19.35 -5.11
C ASP A 184 -12.05 18.76 -6.40
N LYS A 185 -11.20 18.12 -7.21
CA LYS A 185 -11.59 17.50 -8.49
C LYS A 185 -12.12 16.06 -8.30
N LYS A 186 -12.12 15.51 -7.08
CA LYS A 186 -12.54 14.15 -6.75
C LYS A 186 -11.83 13.08 -7.60
N LEU A 187 -10.53 13.24 -7.80
CA LEU A 187 -9.74 12.32 -8.63
C LEU A 187 -9.47 11.00 -7.89
N ALA A 188 -9.38 9.91 -8.64
CA ALA A 188 -9.27 8.54 -8.13
C ALA A 188 -7.83 8.19 -7.69
N ALA A 189 -7.28 8.86 -6.68
CA ALA A 189 -6.02 8.49 -6.07
C ALA A 189 -6.22 7.54 -4.89
N MET A 190 -6.91 8.02 -3.87
CA MET A 190 -7.32 7.33 -2.65
C MET A 190 -8.79 7.67 -2.34
N ASP A 191 -9.37 7.02 -1.33
CA ASP A 191 -10.68 7.47 -0.84
C ASP A 191 -10.59 8.85 -0.20
N LEU A 192 -11.76 9.48 -0.01
CA LEU A 192 -11.83 10.86 0.47
C LEU A 192 -11.24 11.03 1.87
N THR A 193 -11.50 10.10 2.78
CA THR A 193 -10.99 10.15 4.17
C THR A 193 -9.46 10.12 4.18
N ALA A 194 -8.86 9.22 3.42
CA ALA A 194 -7.41 9.11 3.27
C ALA A 194 -6.82 10.37 2.62
N SER A 195 -7.45 10.90 1.58
CA SER A 195 -7.01 12.12 0.88
C SER A 195 -7.03 13.35 1.78
N ILE A 196 -8.07 13.51 2.59
CA ILE A 196 -8.16 14.61 3.56
C ILE A 196 -7.07 14.47 4.64
N MET A 197 -6.83 13.25 5.13
CA MET A 197 -5.76 13.00 6.11
C MET A 197 -4.37 13.33 5.52
N CYS A 198 -4.11 12.99 4.26
CA CYS A 198 -2.88 13.40 3.56
C CYS A 198 -2.73 14.92 3.50
N LEU A 199 -3.82 15.63 3.20
CA LEU A 199 -3.83 17.09 3.15
C LEU A 199 -3.51 17.69 4.52
N GLU A 200 -4.20 17.25 5.58
CA GLU A 200 -4.04 17.77 6.93
C GLU A 200 -2.65 17.46 7.51
N GLN A 201 -2.15 16.25 7.27
CA GLN A 201 -0.86 15.80 7.80
C GLN A 201 0.32 16.11 6.87
N LYS A 202 0.06 16.77 5.75
CA LYS A 202 1.07 17.13 4.73
C LYS A 202 1.92 15.93 4.29
N MET A 203 1.24 14.81 4.00
CA MET A 203 1.89 13.57 3.57
C MET A 203 1.93 13.50 2.05
N PRO A 204 3.11 13.63 1.40
CA PRO A 204 3.22 13.53 -0.04
C PRO A 204 3.03 12.11 -0.52
N MET A 205 2.58 11.96 -1.76
CA MET A 205 2.37 10.66 -2.39
C MET A 205 3.01 10.59 -3.78
N MET A 206 3.36 9.39 -4.19
CA MET A 206 3.76 9.06 -5.55
C MET A 206 2.90 7.91 -6.06
N VAL A 207 2.18 8.13 -7.15
CA VAL A 207 1.29 7.14 -7.78
C VAL A 207 1.93 6.63 -9.05
N PHE A 208 2.08 5.31 -9.19
CA PHE A 208 2.76 4.70 -10.33
C PHE A 208 2.25 3.29 -10.62
N ALA A 209 2.55 2.77 -11.82
CA ALA A 209 2.19 1.41 -12.20
C ALA A 209 3.08 0.37 -11.48
N LEU A 210 2.45 -0.67 -10.94
CA LEU A 210 3.18 -1.77 -10.28
C LEU A 210 3.89 -2.69 -11.29
N ASP A 211 3.31 -2.89 -12.46
CA ASP A 211 3.79 -3.78 -13.52
C ASP A 211 4.97 -3.22 -14.31
N GLU A 212 5.27 -1.93 -14.18
CA GLU A 212 6.46 -1.33 -14.77
C GLU A 212 7.73 -1.87 -14.13
N GLU A 213 8.70 -2.25 -14.95
CA GLU A 213 9.95 -2.86 -14.48
C GLU A 213 10.72 -1.93 -13.54
N ASN A 214 11.03 -2.42 -12.35
CA ASN A 214 11.73 -1.66 -11.30
C ASN A 214 10.99 -0.38 -10.83
N SER A 215 9.66 -0.29 -11.04
CA SER A 215 8.87 0.90 -10.72
C SER A 215 9.09 1.44 -9.31
N ILE A 216 9.08 0.56 -8.31
CA ILE A 216 9.30 0.96 -6.91
C ILE A 216 10.72 1.49 -6.70
N ILE A 217 11.77 0.79 -7.19
CA ILE A 217 13.18 1.26 -7.08
C ILE A 217 13.34 2.62 -7.76
N ASN A 218 12.82 2.73 -8.96
CA ASN A 218 12.91 3.95 -9.74
C ASN A 218 12.25 5.11 -9.00
N THR A 219 11.07 4.86 -8.42
CA THR A 219 10.32 5.85 -7.61
C THR A 219 11.12 6.30 -6.38
N VAL A 220 11.68 5.36 -5.61
CA VAL A 220 12.52 5.69 -4.43
C VAL A 220 13.75 6.50 -4.82
N HIS A 221 14.30 6.29 -6.01
CA HIS A 221 15.45 7.04 -6.52
C HIS A 221 15.09 8.31 -7.30
N GLY A 222 13.80 8.70 -7.33
CA GLY A 222 13.31 9.87 -8.05
C GLY A 222 13.29 9.72 -9.58
N LYS A 223 13.36 8.49 -10.07
CA LYS A 223 13.25 8.14 -11.49
C LYS A 223 11.96 7.37 -11.69
N PHE A 224 10.85 8.05 -11.79
CA PHE A 224 9.56 7.40 -11.97
C PHE A 224 8.70 8.13 -13.01
N SER A 225 7.78 7.41 -13.63
CA SER A 225 6.91 7.87 -14.72
C SER A 225 5.48 8.17 -14.27
N GLY A 226 5.22 8.10 -12.96
CA GLY A 226 3.89 8.29 -12.38
C GLY A 226 3.52 9.74 -12.09
N THR A 227 2.53 9.92 -11.22
CA THR A 227 2.09 11.24 -10.74
C THR A 227 2.63 11.52 -9.34
N LYS A 228 3.31 12.65 -9.18
CA LYS A 228 3.72 13.17 -7.88
C LYS A 228 2.59 14.00 -7.28
N VAL A 229 2.11 13.62 -6.09
CA VAL A 229 1.12 14.40 -5.35
C VAL A 229 1.82 15.20 -4.27
N THR A 230 1.74 16.52 -4.39
CA THR A 230 2.36 17.48 -3.46
C THR A 230 1.37 17.96 -2.39
N VAL A 231 1.89 18.48 -1.30
CA VAL A 231 1.13 18.97 -0.13
C VAL A 231 1.42 20.44 0.15
#